data_4b47eb9f627a8d3cfca0c7fe060a1ebf
#
_entry.id   4b47eb9f627a8d3cfca0c7fe060a1ebf
#
_cell.length_a   1.000
_cell.length_b   1.000
_cell.length_c   1.000
_cell.angle_alpha   90.00
_cell.angle_beta   90.00
_cell.angle_gamma   90.00
#
_symmetry.space_group_name_H-M   'P 1'
#
loop_
_entity.id
_entity.type
_entity.pdbx_description
1 polymer ?
#
loop_
_entity_poly.entity_id
_entity_poly.type
_entity_poly.pdbx_seq_one_letter_code
_entity_poly.pdbx_strand_id
1 'polypeptide(L)'
;MPGAYLLPVPDRRRWEQRFMVSLARAVAAQQLLPSATCLSHTSAALVQGLAMWTREPDVYLAVPGASRLTTKTLPAFHYPSSGVPVPVKPTSSDGTPIRLRRRRLRLGDGEIEVVGGVPVTSVLRTAFDCACDEPPYNALSIADAALNRYCLPDPWRRDACTTRLREARACWDALVARHRRRRGIAQARAVLAAASPWAASPGESVLRWMTLVVGLPRAVLQYPVSGLSKDRFLDLGWPEHHVVAEFDGRTKYRTEEDVFLEKLRQDELEAKGWRFFRATWSSLRDMRTQADQLLATFPLEVVSHLSPAADLQGAGLWGERPPGVLVP
;
A
#
# COMPACT_ATOMS: atom_id res chain seq x y z
N MET A 1 -9.80 22.71 9.71
CA MET A 1 -8.79 23.77 9.89
C MET A 1 -9.51 25.10 9.69
N PRO A 2 -9.30 26.11 10.52
CA PRO A 2 -9.90 27.43 10.29
C PRO A 2 -9.54 27.92 8.88
N GLY A 3 -10.51 28.41 8.11
CA GLY A 3 -10.32 28.90 6.73
C GLY A 3 -10.36 27.84 5.63
N ALA A 4 -10.57 26.57 5.95
CA ALA A 4 -10.75 25.50 4.96
C ALA A 4 -12.08 24.76 5.22
N TYR A 5 -12.89 24.67 4.19
CA TYR A 5 -14.22 24.08 4.22
C TYR A 5 -14.31 23.00 3.13
N LEU A 6 -14.97 21.90 3.45
CA LEU A 6 -15.26 20.83 2.50
C LEU A 6 -16.79 20.68 2.40
N LEU A 7 -17.29 20.69 1.18
CA LEU A 7 -18.70 20.41 0.94
C LEU A 7 -18.96 18.92 1.23
N PRO A 8 -19.97 18.60 2.03
CA PRO A 8 -20.33 17.22 2.29
C PRO A 8 -20.86 16.55 1.02
N VAL A 9 -20.54 15.27 0.85
CA VAL A 9 -21.03 14.42 -0.25
C VAL A 9 -21.66 13.15 0.34
N PRO A 10 -22.85 13.26 0.94
CA PRO A 10 -23.46 12.19 1.71
C PRO A 10 -23.78 10.94 0.85
N ASP A 11 -24.05 11.11 -0.45
CA ASP A 11 -24.40 10.05 -1.38
C ASP A 11 -23.22 9.19 -1.83
N ARG A 12 -22.01 9.59 -1.47
CA ARG A 12 -20.80 8.81 -1.77
C ARG A 12 -20.61 7.68 -0.77
N ARG A 13 -19.99 6.59 -1.22
CA ARG A 13 -19.61 5.46 -0.36
C ARG A 13 -18.69 5.93 0.77
N ARG A 14 -18.74 5.31 1.93
CA ARG A 14 -17.97 5.68 3.12
C ARG A 14 -16.46 5.79 2.86
N TRP A 15 -15.89 4.93 2.05
CA TRP A 15 -14.47 4.99 1.72
C TRP A 15 -14.12 6.18 0.83
N GLU A 16 -15.00 6.58 -0.09
CA GLU A 16 -14.84 7.77 -0.94
C GLU A 16 -14.88 9.04 -0.09
N GLN A 17 -15.82 9.12 0.85
CA GLN A 17 -15.90 10.24 1.79
C GLN A 17 -14.61 10.37 2.61
N ARG A 18 -14.04 9.25 3.12
CA ARG A 18 -12.77 9.24 3.85
C ARG A 18 -11.61 9.70 2.98
N PHE A 19 -11.55 9.24 1.75
CA PHE A 19 -10.54 9.67 0.79
C PHE A 19 -10.62 11.18 0.53
N MET A 20 -11.82 11.72 0.27
CA MET A 20 -12.03 13.15 0.04
C MET A 20 -11.64 14.00 1.25
N VAL A 21 -11.98 13.57 2.45
CA VAL A 21 -11.59 14.26 3.69
C VAL A 21 -10.08 14.26 3.88
N SER A 22 -9.42 13.14 3.64
CA SER A 22 -7.97 13.02 3.75
C SER A 22 -7.26 13.91 2.73
N LEU A 23 -7.74 13.93 1.49
CA LEU A 23 -7.25 14.79 0.43
C LEU A 23 -7.45 16.28 0.78
N ALA A 24 -8.65 16.65 1.23
CA ALA A 24 -8.95 18.04 1.63
C ALA A 24 -8.08 18.51 2.80
N ARG A 25 -7.81 17.64 3.79
CA ARG A 25 -6.87 17.93 4.90
C ARG A 25 -5.46 18.22 4.40
N ALA A 26 -4.97 17.41 3.46
CA ALA A 26 -3.64 17.58 2.89
C ALA A 26 -3.53 18.92 2.10
N VAL A 27 -4.47 19.17 1.21
CA VAL A 27 -4.51 20.42 0.39
C VAL A 27 -4.66 21.65 1.27
N ALA A 28 -5.61 21.63 2.23
CA ALA A 28 -5.80 22.72 3.17
C ALA A 28 -4.55 22.99 4.02
N ALA A 29 -3.84 21.95 4.44
CA ALA A 29 -2.61 22.12 5.20
C ALA A 29 -1.52 22.81 4.38
N GLN A 30 -1.39 22.47 3.10
CA GLN A 30 -0.44 23.12 2.19
C GLN A 30 -0.78 24.60 1.96
N GLN A 31 -2.06 24.90 1.74
CA GLN A 31 -2.51 26.28 1.47
C GLN A 31 -2.41 27.19 2.70
N LEU A 32 -2.69 26.65 3.89
CA LEU A 32 -2.72 27.42 5.14
C LEU A 32 -1.35 27.53 5.83
N LEU A 33 -0.31 26.88 5.29
CA LEU A 33 1.05 26.93 5.85
C LEU A 33 2.06 27.39 4.77
N PRO A 34 2.21 28.71 4.60
CA PRO A 34 3.09 29.28 3.55
C PRO A 34 4.56 28.86 3.68
N SER A 35 4.99 28.44 4.86
CA SER A 35 6.35 27.92 5.10
C SER A 35 6.57 26.49 4.61
N ALA A 36 5.53 25.79 4.14
CA ALA A 36 5.64 24.47 3.59
C ALA A 36 6.07 24.53 2.11
N THR A 37 7.11 23.77 1.77
CA THR A 37 7.59 23.69 0.39
C THR A 37 6.62 22.90 -0.49
N CYS A 38 6.19 21.74 -0.01
CA CYS A 38 5.25 20.86 -0.73
C CYS A 38 4.64 19.82 0.23
N LEU A 39 3.62 19.11 -0.23
CA LEU A 39 3.18 17.86 0.40
C LEU A 39 4.21 16.75 0.17
N SER A 40 4.30 15.82 1.13
CA SER A 40 5.20 14.68 1.05
C SER A 40 4.55 13.41 1.61
N HIS A 41 5.24 12.28 1.55
CA HIS A 41 4.78 10.99 2.11
C HIS A 41 3.35 10.63 1.65
N THR A 42 2.51 10.17 2.56
CA THR A 42 1.12 9.78 2.29
C THR A 42 0.26 10.91 1.76
N SER A 43 0.56 12.18 2.11
CA SER A 43 -0.17 13.34 1.57
C SER A 43 0.13 13.59 0.09
N ALA A 44 1.40 13.46 -0.32
CA ALA A 44 1.76 13.49 -1.73
C ALA A 44 1.16 12.29 -2.48
N ALA A 45 1.24 11.10 -1.89
CA ALA A 45 0.65 9.90 -2.45
C ALA A 45 -0.86 10.03 -2.71
N LEU A 46 -1.61 10.65 -1.77
CA LEU A 46 -3.05 10.95 -1.94
C LEU A 46 -3.31 11.88 -3.15
N VAL A 47 -2.57 12.98 -3.25
CA VAL A 47 -2.73 13.95 -4.34
C VAL A 47 -2.35 13.34 -5.68
N GLN A 48 -1.33 12.49 -5.70
CA GLN A 48 -0.91 11.74 -6.90
C GLN A 48 -1.85 10.59 -7.25
N GLY A 49 -2.82 10.23 -6.39
CA GLY A 49 -3.71 9.08 -6.60
C GLY A 49 -3.00 7.74 -6.44
N LEU A 50 -1.89 7.69 -5.71
CA LEU A 50 -1.22 6.43 -5.41
C LEU A 50 -2.04 5.61 -4.41
N ALA A 51 -2.29 4.38 -4.76
CA ALA A 51 -3.01 3.45 -3.89
C ALA A 51 -2.20 3.15 -2.63
N MET A 52 -2.87 3.15 -1.46
CA MET A 52 -2.26 2.84 -0.17
C MET A 52 -3.21 2.05 0.72
N TRP A 53 -2.66 1.28 1.65
CA TRP A 53 -3.44 0.50 2.60
C TRP A 53 -4.11 1.38 3.66
N THR A 54 -3.38 2.37 4.18
CA THR A 54 -3.89 3.30 5.20
C THR A 54 -4.95 4.22 4.63
N ARG A 55 -6.16 4.17 5.19
CA ARG A 55 -7.33 4.90 4.66
C ARG A 55 -7.40 6.35 5.08
N GLU A 56 -6.94 6.68 6.26
CA GLU A 56 -6.94 8.04 6.83
C GLU A 56 -5.54 8.33 7.38
N PRO A 57 -4.57 8.61 6.50
CA PRO A 57 -3.19 8.85 6.89
C PRO A 57 -3.00 10.20 7.58
N ASP A 58 -1.91 10.34 8.33
CA ASP A 58 -1.41 11.62 8.79
C ASP A 58 -1.13 12.56 7.61
N VAL A 59 -1.18 13.87 7.87
CA VAL A 59 -0.85 14.89 6.87
C VAL A 59 0.62 15.26 6.99
N TYR A 60 1.36 15.12 5.90
CA TYR A 60 2.79 15.40 5.84
C TYR A 60 3.11 16.61 4.98
N LEU A 61 3.86 17.56 5.55
CA LEU A 61 4.39 18.73 4.87
C LEU A 61 5.92 18.72 4.89
N ALA A 62 6.53 18.91 3.74
CA ALA A 62 7.93 19.21 3.63
C ALA A 62 8.18 20.68 3.99
N VAL A 63 9.17 20.94 4.86
CA VAL A 63 9.58 22.28 5.27
C VAL A 63 11.09 22.46 5.09
N PRO A 64 11.57 23.66 4.67
CA PRO A 64 13.00 23.85 4.37
C PRO A 64 13.87 23.96 5.63
N GLY A 65 13.32 24.46 6.72
CA GLY A 65 14.07 24.81 7.93
C GLY A 65 13.75 23.98 9.16
N ALA A 66 14.59 24.13 10.21
CA ALA A 66 14.41 23.53 11.52
C ALA A 66 13.42 24.30 12.41
N SER A 67 12.48 25.07 11.83
CA SER A 67 11.41 25.68 12.60
C SER A 67 10.73 24.58 13.41
N ARG A 68 10.37 24.87 14.66
CA ARG A 68 9.78 23.94 15.62
C ARG A 68 8.94 22.87 14.94
N LEU A 69 9.53 21.67 14.76
CA LEU A 69 8.88 20.52 14.15
C LEU A 69 7.78 20.03 15.11
N THR A 70 6.66 20.71 15.11
CA THR A 70 5.53 20.35 15.98
C THR A 70 4.60 19.41 15.23
N THR A 71 4.37 18.26 15.81
CA THR A 71 3.25 17.42 15.44
C THR A 71 2.00 18.02 16.06
N LYS A 72 0.97 18.29 15.24
CA LYS A 72 -0.31 18.85 15.70
C LYS A 72 -1.42 17.87 15.38
N THR A 73 -2.26 17.57 16.36
CA THR A 73 -3.51 16.81 16.11
C THR A 73 -4.46 17.66 15.29
N LEU A 74 -4.98 17.09 14.23
CA LEU A 74 -5.98 17.72 13.37
C LEU A 74 -7.38 17.55 13.96
N PRO A 75 -8.30 18.51 13.69
CA PRO A 75 -9.69 18.40 14.14
C PRO A 75 -10.34 17.13 13.59
N ALA A 76 -11.27 16.60 14.36
CA ALA A 76 -12.16 15.55 13.95
C ALA A 76 -12.97 15.94 12.72
N PHE A 77 -13.42 14.94 12.00
CA PHE A 77 -14.37 15.10 10.91
C PHE A 77 -15.59 14.20 11.13
N HIS A 78 -16.77 14.78 10.94
CA HIS A 78 -18.03 14.05 10.90
C HIS A 78 -18.29 13.56 9.49
N TYR A 79 -18.46 12.26 9.36
CA TYR A 79 -18.96 11.70 8.11
C TYR A 79 -20.48 11.70 8.16
N PRO A 80 -21.16 12.44 7.29
CA PRO A 80 -22.60 12.39 7.24
C PRO A 80 -23.03 10.94 6.97
N SER A 81 -23.80 10.39 7.87
CA SER A 81 -24.55 9.17 7.69
C SER A 81 -26.02 9.54 7.77
N SER A 82 -26.84 8.97 6.93
CA SER A 82 -28.26 9.22 6.84
C SER A 82 -28.92 9.44 8.22
N GLY A 83 -29.08 10.70 8.62
CA GLY A 83 -29.96 11.14 9.70
C GLY A 83 -29.51 10.98 11.15
N VAL A 84 -28.35 10.40 11.46
CA VAL A 84 -27.92 10.22 12.84
C VAL A 84 -26.71 11.10 13.16
N PRO A 85 -26.79 12.01 14.16
CA PRO A 85 -25.65 12.75 14.65
C PRO A 85 -24.62 11.79 15.27
N VAL A 86 -23.42 11.70 14.68
CA VAL A 86 -22.33 10.91 15.24
C VAL A 86 -21.48 11.81 16.13
N PRO A 87 -21.18 11.44 17.39
CA PRO A 87 -20.31 12.23 18.26
C PRO A 87 -18.95 12.49 17.62
N VAL A 88 -18.48 13.72 17.74
CA VAL A 88 -17.19 14.16 17.18
C VAL A 88 -16.06 13.58 18.00
N LYS A 89 -15.35 12.59 17.48
CA LYS A 89 -14.05 12.21 18.02
C LYS A 89 -12.96 12.59 17.00
N PRO A 90 -11.83 13.18 17.45
CA PRO A 90 -10.73 13.57 16.57
C PRO A 90 -9.87 12.35 16.16
N THR A 91 -10.53 11.31 15.67
CA THR A 91 -9.91 10.01 15.41
C THR A 91 -10.17 9.55 14.00
N SER A 92 -9.20 8.81 13.45
CA SER A 92 -9.43 7.96 12.28
C SER A 92 -10.49 6.89 12.59
N SER A 93 -10.90 6.14 11.60
CA SER A 93 -11.81 5.00 11.78
C SER A 93 -11.32 3.97 12.81
N ASP A 94 -10.02 3.98 13.10
CA ASP A 94 -9.34 3.06 14.02
C ASP A 94 -9.16 3.65 15.42
N GLY A 95 -9.74 4.82 15.69
CA GLY A 95 -9.60 5.51 16.97
C GLY A 95 -8.29 6.31 17.13
N THR A 96 -7.39 6.28 16.16
CA THR A 96 -6.09 6.96 16.21
C THR A 96 -6.22 8.42 15.78
N PRO A 97 -5.64 9.40 16.52
CA PRO A 97 -5.67 10.80 16.12
C PRO A 97 -4.89 11.03 14.82
N ILE A 98 -5.50 11.72 13.86
CA ILE A 98 -4.81 12.14 12.65
C ILE A 98 -3.98 13.38 12.96
N ARG A 99 -2.73 13.37 12.53
CA ARG A 99 -1.75 14.39 12.87
C ARG A 99 -1.24 15.12 11.64
N LEU A 100 -0.96 16.41 11.82
CA LEU A 100 -0.16 17.19 10.90
C LEU A 100 1.32 17.02 11.28
N ARG A 101 2.12 16.49 10.38
CA ARG A 101 3.56 16.25 10.56
C ARG A 101 4.36 17.13 9.61
N ARG A 102 5.23 17.96 10.17
CA ARG A 102 6.21 18.71 9.40
C ARG A 102 7.50 17.92 9.32
N ARG A 103 8.03 17.75 8.12
CA ARG A 103 9.27 17.02 7.86
C ARG A 103 10.27 17.93 7.18
N ARG A 104 11.45 18.04 7.76
CA ARG A 104 12.56 18.68 7.08
C ARG A 104 13.10 17.72 6.03
N LEU A 105 12.79 17.99 4.77
CA LEU A 105 13.28 17.19 3.66
C LEU A 105 14.34 17.99 2.88
N ARG A 106 15.44 17.32 2.53
CA ARG A 106 16.41 17.81 1.56
C ARG A 106 15.95 17.34 0.18
N LEU A 107 15.30 18.22 -0.55
CA LEU A 107 14.77 17.97 -1.89
C LEU A 107 15.77 18.49 -2.91
N GLY A 108 16.09 17.68 -3.92
CA GLY A 108 16.89 18.03 -5.07
C GLY A 108 16.04 18.44 -6.26
N ASP A 109 16.70 18.81 -7.35
CA ASP A 109 16.04 19.14 -8.62
C ASP A 109 15.23 17.95 -9.13
N GLY A 110 14.02 18.22 -9.62
CA GLY A 110 13.09 17.20 -10.11
C GLY A 110 12.40 16.36 -9.02
N GLU A 111 12.63 16.64 -7.73
CA GLU A 111 11.97 15.92 -6.63
C GLU A 111 10.66 16.58 -6.16
N ILE A 112 10.25 17.67 -6.80
CA ILE A 112 8.96 18.33 -6.61
C ILE A 112 8.24 18.39 -7.95
N GLU A 113 6.97 18.07 -7.96
CA GLU A 113 6.06 18.24 -9.09
C GLU A 113 4.79 18.96 -8.65
N VAL A 114 4.01 19.46 -9.60
CA VAL A 114 2.71 20.11 -9.32
C VAL A 114 1.60 19.24 -9.88
N VAL A 115 0.70 18.78 -9.02
CA VAL A 115 -0.45 17.95 -9.38
C VAL A 115 -1.72 18.69 -9.01
N GLY A 116 -2.55 19.04 -10.00
CA GLY A 116 -3.78 19.79 -9.78
C GLY A 116 -3.56 21.16 -9.09
N GLY A 117 -2.43 21.81 -9.34
CA GLY A 117 -2.06 23.08 -8.71
C GLY A 117 -1.45 22.95 -7.31
N VAL A 118 -1.26 21.73 -6.81
CA VAL A 118 -0.69 21.46 -5.48
C VAL A 118 0.76 20.97 -5.63
N PRO A 119 1.76 21.62 -4.99
CA PRO A 119 3.13 21.14 -4.99
C PRO A 119 3.25 19.89 -4.10
N VAL A 120 3.82 18.83 -4.66
CA VAL A 120 4.02 17.54 -4.01
C VAL A 120 5.42 17.01 -4.30
N THR A 121 5.96 16.12 -3.47
CA THR A 121 7.16 15.36 -3.84
C THR A 121 6.88 14.50 -5.06
N SER A 122 7.86 14.32 -5.99
CA SER A 122 7.70 13.46 -7.18
C SER A 122 7.35 12.02 -6.78
N VAL A 123 6.74 11.26 -7.69
CA VAL A 123 6.22 9.91 -7.42
C VAL A 123 7.26 9.00 -6.77
N LEU A 124 8.47 8.92 -7.33
CA LEU A 124 9.54 8.07 -6.80
C LEU A 124 10.09 8.59 -5.47
N ARG A 125 10.14 9.93 -5.30
CA ARG A 125 10.53 10.54 -4.03
C ARG A 125 9.49 10.29 -2.94
N THR A 126 8.22 10.38 -3.25
CA THR A 126 7.10 10.06 -2.35
C THR A 126 7.20 8.63 -1.83
N ALA A 127 7.42 7.66 -2.73
CA ALA A 127 7.59 6.26 -2.35
C ALA A 127 8.80 6.05 -1.44
N PHE A 128 9.95 6.70 -1.72
CA PHE A 128 11.13 6.64 -0.88
C PHE A 128 10.88 7.21 0.53
N ASP A 129 10.21 8.35 0.63
CA ASP A 129 9.90 8.96 1.93
C ASP A 129 8.95 8.09 2.75
N CYS A 130 7.92 7.51 2.12
CA CYS A 130 7.03 6.54 2.75
C CYS A 130 7.77 5.27 3.16
N ALA A 131 8.69 4.77 2.34
CA ALA A 131 9.48 3.59 2.66
C ALA A 131 10.33 3.77 3.93
N CYS A 132 10.76 5.01 4.22
CA CYS A 132 11.49 5.32 5.45
C CYS A 132 10.60 5.42 6.69
N ASP A 133 9.39 5.98 6.57
CA ASP A 133 8.65 6.51 7.72
C ASP A 133 7.29 5.83 7.95
N GLU A 134 6.73 5.12 6.98
CA GLU A 134 5.46 4.38 7.10
C GLU A 134 5.70 2.92 7.55
N PRO A 135 4.69 2.26 8.13
CA PRO A 135 4.75 0.83 8.37
C PRO A 135 5.05 0.06 7.07
N PRO A 136 5.88 -1.00 7.09
CA PRO A 136 6.38 -1.66 5.88
C PRO A 136 5.28 -2.12 4.91
N TYR A 137 4.17 -2.63 5.41
CA TYR A 137 3.04 -3.07 4.57
C TYR A 137 2.37 -1.91 3.82
N ASN A 138 2.22 -0.74 4.47
CA ASN A 138 1.69 0.47 3.82
C ASN A 138 2.72 1.09 2.88
N ALA A 139 3.98 1.12 3.29
CA ALA A 139 5.09 1.59 2.49
C ALA A 139 5.24 0.80 1.19
N LEU A 140 5.13 -0.54 1.26
CA LEU A 140 5.19 -1.41 0.09
C LEU A 140 4.02 -1.17 -0.86
N SER A 141 2.82 -0.99 -0.32
CA SER A 141 1.63 -0.64 -1.11
C SER A 141 1.84 0.66 -1.91
N ILE A 142 2.40 1.70 -1.28
CA ILE A 142 2.69 2.98 -1.95
C ILE A 142 3.84 2.83 -2.97
N ALA A 143 4.88 2.05 -2.65
CA ALA A 143 5.99 1.82 -3.56
C ALA A 143 5.58 1.02 -4.81
N ASP A 144 4.71 0.02 -4.64
CA ASP A 144 4.12 -0.73 -5.76
C ASP A 144 3.28 0.19 -6.65
N ALA A 145 2.40 1.00 -6.04
CA ALA A 145 1.58 1.96 -6.76
C ALA A 145 2.43 3.00 -7.51
N ALA A 146 3.53 3.44 -6.91
CA ALA A 146 4.48 4.37 -7.54
C ALA A 146 5.15 3.72 -8.76
N LEU A 147 5.60 2.46 -8.66
CA LEU A 147 6.15 1.73 -9.80
C LEU A 147 5.09 1.47 -10.87
N ASN A 148 3.88 1.09 -10.49
CA ASN A 148 2.78 0.87 -11.43
C ASN A 148 2.52 2.14 -12.25
N ARG A 149 2.39 3.30 -11.57
CA ARG A 149 2.21 4.59 -12.22
C ARG A 149 3.39 5.01 -13.10
N TYR A 150 4.63 4.78 -12.65
CA TYR A 150 5.85 5.17 -13.38
C TYR A 150 6.12 4.26 -14.59
N CYS A 151 5.96 2.95 -14.40
CA CYS A 151 6.30 1.94 -15.40
C CYS A 151 5.19 1.69 -16.41
N LEU A 152 3.90 1.94 -16.06
CA LEU A 152 2.72 1.64 -16.88
C LEU A 152 2.75 0.17 -17.38
N PRO A 153 2.72 -0.82 -16.48
CA PRO A 153 2.88 -2.22 -16.85
C PRO A 153 1.69 -2.72 -17.66
N ASP A 154 1.99 -3.57 -18.67
CA ASP A 154 1.01 -4.31 -19.46
C ASP A 154 1.22 -5.80 -19.18
N PRO A 155 0.28 -6.51 -18.53
CA PRO A 155 0.43 -7.93 -18.21
C PRO A 155 0.70 -8.84 -19.42
N TRP A 156 0.24 -8.42 -20.61
CA TRP A 156 0.43 -9.14 -21.86
C TRP A 156 1.80 -8.86 -22.51
N ARG A 157 2.45 -7.74 -22.15
CA ARG A 157 3.75 -7.33 -22.70
C ARG A 157 4.68 -6.91 -21.54
N ARG A 158 5.06 -7.90 -20.73
CA ARG A 158 5.79 -7.66 -19.47
C ARG A 158 7.14 -6.99 -19.64
N ASP A 159 7.79 -7.19 -20.78
CA ASP A 159 9.08 -6.58 -21.16
C ASP A 159 8.98 -5.08 -21.47
N ALA A 160 7.81 -4.60 -21.86
CA ALA A 160 7.58 -3.20 -22.27
C ALA A 160 7.91 -2.17 -21.16
N CYS A 161 7.83 -2.55 -19.88
CA CYS A 161 8.13 -1.65 -18.77
C CYS A 161 9.58 -1.78 -18.21
N THR A 162 10.41 -2.66 -18.78
CA THR A 162 11.74 -3.00 -18.22
C THR A 162 12.66 -1.79 -18.12
N THR A 163 12.69 -0.92 -19.13
CA THR A 163 13.55 0.29 -19.12
C THR A 163 13.11 1.25 -18.02
N ARG A 164 11.82 1.57 -17.92
CA ARG A 164 11.29 2.45 -16.87
C ARG A 164 11.49 1.87 -15.47
N LEU A 165 11.37 0.56 -15.31
CA LEU A 165 11.63 -0.10 -14.05
C LEU A 165 13.11 0.03 -13.64
N ARG A 166 14.04 -0.10 -14.58
CA ARG A 166 15.48 0.09 -14.33
C ARG A 166 15.78 1.54 -13.94
N GLU A 167 15.19 2.52 -14.60
CA GLU A 167 15.31 3.94 -14.27
C GLU A 167 14.77 4.25 -12.87
N ALA A 168 13.58 3.73 -12.53
CA ALA A 168 13.00 3.90 -11.20
C ALA A 168 13.88 3.29 -10.10
N ARG A 169 14.44 2.11 -10.34
CA ARG A 169 15.40 1.46 -9.42
C ARG A 169 16.67 2.28 -9.24
N ALA A 170 17.26 2.77 -10.32
CA ALA A 170 18.45 3.62 -10.26
C ALA A 170 18.17 4.93 -9.48
N CYS A 171 17.01 5.54 -9.68
CA CYS A 171 16.57 6.70 -8.90
C CYS A 171 16.49 6.38 -7.40
N TRP A 172 15.88 5.26 -7.03
CA TRP A 172 15.79 4.84 -5.63
C TRP A 172 17.16 4.51 -5.02
N ASP A 173 18.03 3.85 -5.76
CA ASP A 173 19.40 3.56 -5.31
C ASP A 173 20.18 4.85 -5.02
N ALA A 174 20.05 5.87 -5.88
CA ALA A 174 20.63 7.18 -5.67
C ALA A 174 20.04 7.90 -4.43
N LEU A 175 18.72 7.80 -4.21
CA LEU A 175 18.08 8.34 -3.01
C LEU A 175 18.57 7.64 -1.74
N VAL A 176 18.65 6.31 -1.74
CA VAL A 176 19.18 5.51 -0.62
C VAL A 176 20.64 5.88 -0.31
N ALA A 177 21.48 6.01 -1.33
CA ALA A 177 22.88 6.40 -1.18
C ALA A 177 23.02 7.81 -0.59
N ARG A 178 22.25 8.78 -1.12
CA ARG A 178 22.25 10.18 -0.65
C ARG A 178 21.76 10.30 0.79
N HIS A 179 20.82 9.46 1.21
CA HIS A 179 20.17 9.50 2.53
C HIS A 179 20.63 8.37 3.46
N ARG A 180 21.81 7.79 3.28
CA ARG A 180 22.32 6.60 4.01
C ARG A 180 22.25 6.66 5.53
N ARG A 181 22.21 7.86 6.12
CA ARG A 181 22.14 8.09 7.57
C ARG A 181 20.73 8.45 8.06
N ARG A 182 19.72 8.41 7.18
CA ARG A 182 18.33 8.69 7.57
C ARG A 182 17.78 7.55 8.42
N ARG A 183 17.03 7.89 9.45
CA ARG A 183 16.25 6.90 10.21
C ARG A 183 15.30 6.17 9.22
N GLY A 184 15.14 4.86 9.40
CA GLY A 184 14.30 4.04 8.53
C GLY A 184 14.93 3.63 7.19
N ILE A 185 16.22 3.97 6.94
CA ILE A 185 16.87 3.67 5.65
C ILE A 185 17.05 2.17 5.39
N ALA A 186 17.23 1.34 6.41
CA ALA A 186 17.29 -0.12 6.26
C ALA A 186 15.94 -0.66 5.78
N GLN A 187 14.86 -0.27 6.46
CA GLN A 187 13.49 -0.58 6.03
C GLN A 187 13.21 -0.08 4.60
N ALA A 188 13.58 1.18 4.30
CA ALA A 188 13.37 1.75 2.96
C ALA A 188 14.07 0.91 1.89
N ARG A 189 15.32 0.49 2.12
CA ARG A 189 16.05 -0.39 1.21
C ARG A 189 15.31 -1.70 0.97
N ALA A 190 14.83 -2.33 2.03
CA ALA A 190 14.08 -3.60 1.93
C ALA A 190 12.73 -3.41 1.19
N VAL A 191 11.96 -2.39 1.55
CA VAL A 191 10.68 -2.07 0.90
C VAL A 191 10.86 -1.78 -0.59
N LEU A 192 11.78 -0.89 -0.93
CA LEU A 192 12.03 -0.51 -2.33
C LEU A 192 12.59 -1.69 -3.15
N ALA A 193 13.46 -2.51 -2.59
CA ALA A 193 13.93 -3.74 -3.24
C ALA A 193 12.80 -4.75 -3.48
N ALA A 194 11.86 -4.83 -2.55
CA ALA A 194 10.68 -5.71 -2.66
C ALA A 194 9.61 -5.15 -3.61
N ALA A 195 9.53 -3.83 -3.85
CA ALA A 195 8.47 -3.20 -4.62
C ALA A 195 8.36 -3.75 -6.06
N SER A 196 7.14 -3.76 -6.60
CA SER A 196 6.85 -4.32 -7.93
C SER A 196 5.78 -3.49 -8.66
N PRO A 197 5.91 -3.25 -9.97
CA PRO A 197 4.86 -2.57 -10.73
C PRO A 197 3.61 -3.44 -10.96
N TRP A 198 3.68 -4.74 -10.65
CA TRP A 198 2.66 -5.73 -10.99
C TRP A 198 1.57 -5.90 -9.92
N ALA A 199 1.70 -5.33 -8.74
CA ALA A 199 0.61 -5.32 -7.77
C ALA A 199 -0.41 -4.24 -8.16
N ALA A 200 -1.64 -4.66 -8.44
CA ALA A 200 -2.69 -3.79 -8.98
C ALA A 200 -3.53 -3.09 -7.90
N SER A 201 -3.42 -3.53 -6.64
CA SER A 201 -4.18 -2.98 -5.52
C SER A 201 -3.39 -2.96 -4.21
N PRO A 202 -3.77 -2.10 -3.24
CA PRO A 202 -3.15 -2.09 -1.93
C PRO A 202 -3.28 -3.42 -1.17
N GLY A 203 -4.38 -4.13 -1.40
CA GLY A 203 -4.61 -5.42 -0.76
C GLY A 203 -3.68 -6.51 -1.30
N GLU A 204 -3.42 -6.54 -2.60
CA GLU A 204 -2.41 -7.41 -3.20
C GLU A 204 -1.01 -7.10 -2.67
N SER A 205 -0.66 -5.81 -2.53
CA SER A 205 0.63 -5.40 -1.96
C SER A 205 0.79 -5.86 -0.51
N VAL A 206 -0.25 -5.74 0.32
CA VAL A 206 -0.23 -6.18 1.72
C VAL A 206 -0.20 -7.71 1.82
N LEU A 207 -0.98 -8.40 1.00
CA LEU A 207 -0.93 -9.86 0.90
C LEU A 207 0.49 -10.32 0.51
N ARG A 208 1.10 -9.70 -0.49
CA ARG A 208 2.47 -9.97 -0.89
C ARG A 208 3.49 -9.62 0.20
N TRP A 209 3.31 -8.49 0.90
CA TRP A 209 4.15 -8.17 2.05
C TRP A 209 4.11 -9.29 3.10
N MET A 210 2.93 -9.82 3.40
CA MET A 210 2.76 -10.92 4.34
C MET A 210 3.56 -12.17 3.89
N THR A 211 3.54 -12.53 2.59
CA THR A 211 4.32 -13.67 2.07
C THR A 211 5.83 -13.49 2.26
N LEU A 212 6.33 -12.27 2.07
CA LEU A 212 7.76 -11.95 2.26
C LEU A 212 8.17 -12.00 3.74
N VAL A 213 7.29 -11.52 4.63
CA VAL A 213 7.56 -11.49 6.07
C VAL A 213 7.57 -12.89 6.68
N VAL A 214 6.69 -13.78 6.24
CA VAL A 214 6.72 -15.19 6.68
C VAL A 214 7.83 -16.00 6.01
N GLY A 215 8.41 -15.48 4.92
CA GLY A 215 9.56 -16.11 4.25
C GLY A 215 9.21 -17.11 3.18
N LEU A 216 8.01 -17.04 2.62
CA LEU A 216 7.63 -17.85 1.46
C LEU A 216 8.50 -17.50 0.24
N PRO A 217 8.68 -18.44 -0.71
CA PRO A 217 9.29 -18.14 -2.01
C PRO A 217 8.62 -16.95 -2.68
N ARG A 218 9.34 -16.22 -3.54
CA ARG A 218 8.78 -15.06 -4.23
C ARG A 218 7.66 -15.50 -5.19
N ALA A 219 6.46 -14.94 -5.00
CA ALA A 219 5.36 -15.14 -5.92
C ALA A 219 5.62 -14.48 -7.28
N VAL A 220 5.11 -15.08 -8.33
CA VAL A 220 4.93 -14.42 -9.63
C VAL A 220 3.64 -13.62 -9.55
N LEU A 221 3.76 -12.28 -9.68
CA LEU A 221 2.59 -11.40 -9.66
C LEU A 221 1.92 -11.36 -11.01
N GLN A 222 0.59 -11.25 -11.02
CA GLN A 222 -0.22 -11.29 -12.22
C GLN A 222 0.21 -12.49 -13.10
N TYR A 223 0.20 -13.68 -12.47
CA TYR A 223 0.64 -14.92 -13.13
C TYR A 223 -0.38 -15.32 -14.20
N PRO A 224 0.02 -15.42 -15.48
CA PRO A 224 -0.89 -15.83 -16.55
C PRO A 224 -1.21 -17.32 -16.45
N VAL A 225 -2.48 -17.68 -16.45
CA VAL A 225 -2.93 -19.07 -16.57
C VAL A 225 -3.65 -19.25 -17.89
N SER A 226 -3.11 -20.12 -18.72
CA SER A 226 -3.68 -20.49 -20.02
C SER A 226 -4.46 -21.81 -19.94
N GLY A 227 -5.32 -22.04 -20.92
CA GLY A 227 -6.08 -23.28 -21.03
C GLY A 227 -7.30 -23.37 -20.10
N LEU A 228 -7.77 -22.24 -19.61
CA LEU A 228 -9.09 -22.04 -19.00
C LEU A 228 -10.08 -21.56 -20.06
N SER A 229 -11.36 -21.47 -19.69
CA SER A 229 -12.42 -20.91 -20.55
C SER A 229 -12.09 -19.47 -21.02
N LYS A 230 -11.27 -18.73 -20.23
CA LYS A 230 -10.67 -17.44 -20.60
C LYS A 230 -9.29 -17.32 -19.98
N ASP A 231 -8.35 -16.69 -20.69
CA ASP A 231 -7.04 -16.35 -20.12
C ASP A 231 -7.21 -15.42 -18.91
N ARG A 232 -6.49 -15.72 -17.85
CA ARG A 232 -6.59 -15.02 -16.58
C ARG A 232 -5.23 -14.73 -15.99
N PHE A 233 -5.19 -13.72 -15.13
CA PHE A 233 -4.04 -13.40 -14.30
C PHE A 233 -4.40 -13.65 -12.85
N LEU A 234 -3.54 -14.38 -12.15
CA LEU A 234 -3.63 -14.63 -10.71
C LEU A 234 -2.81 -13.58 -9.97
N ASP A 235 -3.35 -13.00 -8.89
CA ASP A 235 -2.68 -11.91 -8.17
C ASP A 235 -1.28 -12.32 -7.72
N LEU A 236 -1.14 -13.44 -7.01
CA LEU A 236 0.11 -14.06 -6.59
C LEU A 236 0.09 -15.55 -6.93
N GLY A 237 1.00 -15.99 -7.79
CA GLY A 237 1.10 -17.41 -8.18
C GLY A 237 2.45 -18.01 -7.78
N TRP A 238 2.42 -19.29 -7.34
CA TRP A 238 3.58 -20.14 -7.16
C TRP A 238 3.40 -21.42 -8.02
N PRO A 239 3.73 -21.32 -9.32
CA PRO A 239 3.45 -22.42 -10.26
C PRO A 239 4.14 -23.74 -9.88
N GLU A 240 5.35 -23.68 -9.32
CA GLU A 240 6.11 -24.85 -8.87
C GLU A 240 5.42 -25.62 -7.72
N HIS A 241 4.56 -24.93 -6.97
CA HIS A 241 3.83 -25.49 -5.84
C HIS A 241 2.33 -25.63 -6.09
N HIS A 242 1.84 -25.20 -7.26
CA HIS A 242 0.42 -25.12 -7.60
C HIS A 242 -0.39 -24.38 -6.51
N VAL A 243 0.15 -23.25 -6.01
CA VAL A 243 -0.51 -22.40 -5.02
C VAL A 243 -0.78 -21.04 -5.61
N VAL A 244 -1.95 -20.50 -5.31
CA VAL A 244 -2.35 -19.14 -5.67
C VAL A 244 -2.90 -18.42 -4.44
N ALA A 245 -2.54 -17.14 -4.30
CA ALA A 245 -3.16 -16.26 -3.33
C ALA A 245 -3.79 -15.06 -4.05
N GLU A 246 -5.03 -14.76 -3.72
CA GLU A 246 -5.80 -13.67 -4.33
C GLU A 246 -6.35 -12.73 -3.26
N PHE A 247 -6.38 -11.45 -3.60
CA PHE A 247 -7.01 -10.44 -2.78
C PHE A 247 -8.40 -10.09 -3.33
N ASP A 248 -9.45 -10.45 -2.59
CA ASP A 248 -10.82 -10.11 -2.94
C ASP A 248 -11.22 -8.75 -2.34
N GLY A 249 -11.14 -7.74 -3.19
CA GLY A 249 -11.63 -6.40 -2.87
C GLY A 249 -13.13 -6.27 -3.16
N ARG A 250 -14.02 -6.78 -2.34
CA ARG A 250 -15.51 -6.73 -2.32
C ARG A 250 -16.29 -5.95 -3.42
N THR A 251 -15.60 -5.24 -4.31
CA THR A 251 -16.19 -4.43 -5.37
C THR A 251 -16.30 -5.16 -6.72
N LYS A 252 -15.74 -6.35 -6.84
CA LYS A 252 -15.68 -7.10 -8.11
C LYS A 252 -17.00 -7.78 -8.48
N TYR A 253 -17.80 -8.16 -7.50
CA TYR A 253 -19.05 -8.90 -7.76
C TYR A 253 -20.24 -7.95 -7.77
N ARG A 254 -20.74 -7.64 -8.95
CA ARG A 254 -21.92 -6.78 -9.15
C ARG A 254 -23.19 -7.58 -9.46
N THR A 255 -23.04 -8.82 -9.96
CA THR A 255 -24.12 -9.69 -10.39
C THR A 255 -23.91 -11.12 -9.89
N GLU A 256 -24.98 -11.90 -9.85
CA GLU A 256 -24.92 -13.35 -9.58
C GLU A 256 -24.09 -14.08 -10.63
N GLU A 257 -24.09 -13.58 -11.87
CA GLU A 257 -23.31 -14.11 -12.97
C GLU A 257 -21.79 -13.94 -12.73
N ASP A 258 -21.35 -12.78 -12.16
CA ASP A 258 -19.95 -12.57 -11.78
C ASP A 258 -19.49 -13.61 -10.75
N VAL A 259 -20.35 -13.91 -9.76
CA VAL A 259 -20.06 -14.91 -8.72
C VAL A 259 -19.97 -16.32 -9.33
N PHE A 260 -20.90 -16.65 -10.22
CA PHE A 260 -20.92 -17.94 -10.88
C PHE A 260 -19.67 -18.18 -11.77
N LEU A 261 -19.31 -17.18 -12.56
CA LEU A 261 -18.10 -17.24 -13.42
C LEU A 261 -16.82 -17.36 -12.59
N GLU A 262 -16.77 -16.69 -11.43
CA GLU A 262 -15.63 -16.80 -10.53
C GLU A 262 -15.53 -18.19 -9.90
N LYS A 263 -16.65 -18.79 -9.55
CA LYS A 263 -16.69 -20.17 -9.03
C LYS A 263 -16.24 -21.17 -10.09
N LEU A 264 -16.74 -21.06 -11.31
CA LEU A 264 -16.28 -21.93 -12.43
C LEU A 264 -14.78 -21.82 -12.63
N ARG A 265 -14.21 -20.61 -12.57
CA ARG A 265 -12.77 -20.39 -12.68
C ARG A 265 -12.00 -21.11 -11.56
N GLN A 266 -12.50 -21.03 -10.34
CA GLN A 266 -11.89 -21.72 -9.20
C GLN A 266 -11.92 -23.23 -9.41
N ASP A 267 -13.09 -23.78 -9.79
CA ASP A 267 -13.27 -25.22 -10.02
C ASP A 267 -12.32 -25.71 -11.16
N GLU A 268 -12.14 -24.94 -12.23
CA GLU A 268 -11.21 -25.26 -13.34
C GLU A 268 -9.75 -25.30 -12.86
N LEU A 269 -9.34 -24.39 -11.99
CA LEU A 269 -7.97 -24.34 -11.45
C LEU A 269 -7.75 -25.46 -10.40
N GLU A 270 -8.73 -25.70 -9.53
CA GLU A 270 -8.67 -26.79 -8.55
C GLU A 270 -8.59 -28.16 -9.25
N ALA A 271 -9.32 -28.36 -10.35
CA ALA A 271 -9.23 -29.56 -11.17
C ALA A 271 -7.82 -29.77 -11.77
N LYS A 272 -7.03 -28.71 -11.92
CA LYS A 272 -5.62 -28.74 -12.35
C LYS A 272 -4.65 -28.85 -11.14
N GLY A 273 -5.15 -29.08 -9.94
CA GLY A 273 -4.35 -29.26 -8.73
C GLY A 273 -3.90 -27.97 -8.05
N TRP A 274 -4.43 -26.79 -8.43
CA TRP A 274 -4.14 -25.54 -7.77
C TRP A 274 -4.85 -25.45 -6.42
N ARG A 275 -4.14 -24.95 -5.41
CA ARG A 275 -4.68 -24.65 -4.08
C ARG A 275 -4.82 -23.15 -3.91
N PHE A 276 -5.97 -22.73 -3.40
CA PHE A 276 -6.32 -21.32 -3.27
C PHE A 276 -6.22 -20.81 -1.85
N PHE A 277 -5.62 -19.63 -1.71
CA PHE A 277 -5.76 -18.77 -0.55
C PHE A 277 -6.47 -17.48 -0.96
N ARG A 278 -7.48 -17.05 -0.19
CA ARG A 278 -8.18 -15.78 -0.43
C ARG A 278 -8.11 -14.90 0.79
N ALA A 279 -7.68 -13.66 0.56
CA ALA A 279 -7.69 -12.61 1.56
C ALA A 279 -8.68 -11.51 1.19
N THR A 280 -9.28 -10.90 2.20
CA THR A 280 -10.19 -9.75 2.07
C THR A 280 -9.73 -8.59 2.95
N TRP A 281 -10.31 -7.40 2.78
CA TRP A 281 -10.06 -6.27 3.67
C TRP A 281 -10.33 -6.57 5.15
N SER A 282 -11.30 -7.41 5.45
CA SER A 282 -11.64 -7.80 6.82
C SER A 282 -10.69 -8.85 7.37
N SER A 283 -10.32 -9.84 6.56
CA SER A 283 -9.45 -10.92 7.00
C SER A 283 -8.01 -10.43 7.24
N LEU A 284 -7.48 -9.55 6.41
CA LEU A 284 -6.14 -8.98 6.59
C LEU A 284 -5.99 -8.05 7.82
N ARG A 285 -7.05 -7.82 8.60
CA ARG A 285 -6.92 -7.18 9.92
C ARG A 285 -6.25 -8.08 10.95
N ASP A 286 -6.45 -9.38 10.82
CA ASP A 286 -5.73 -10.40 11.58
C ASP A 286 -4.70 -11.09 10.67
N MET A 287 -3.60 -10.37 10.44
CA MET A 287 -2.54 -10.83 9.53
C MET A 287 -1.88 -12.12 10.01
N ARG A 288 -1.86 -12.38 11.32
CA ARG A 288 -1.26 -13.61 11.86
C ARG A 288 -2.06 -14.83 11.45
N THR A 289 -3.35 -14.83 11.76
CA THR A 289 -4.24 -15.94 11.35
C THR A 289 -4.22 -16.14 9.84
N GLN A 290 -4.17 -15.02 9.06
CA GLN A 290 -4.10 -15.13 7.61
C GLN A 290 -2.77 -15.71 7.11
N ALA A 291 -1.67 -15.39 7.77
CA ALA A 291 -0.38 -15.97 7.43
C ALA A 291 -0.35 -17.47 7.72
N ASP A 292 -0.87 -17.91 8.87
CA ASP A 292 -0.95 -19.33 9.23
C ASP A 292 -1.84 -20.11 8.24
N GLN A 293 -2.98 -19.54 7.84
CA GLN A 293 -3.86 -20.11 6.82
C GLN A 293 -3.19 -20.20 5.44
N LEU A 294 -2.44 -19.15 5.03
CA LEU A 294 -1.69 -19.17 3.79
C LEU A 294 -0.60 -20.25 3.82
N LEU A 295 0.16 -20.36 4.91
CA LEU A 295 1.20 -21.39 5.06
C LEU A 295 0.62 -22.79 4.97
N ALA A 296 -0.59 -23.03 5.48
CA ALA A 296 -1.29 -24.32 5.39
C ALA A 296 -1.62 -24.74 3.94
N THR A 297 -1.60 -23.81 2.97
CA THR A 297 -1.79 -24.14 1.55
C THR A 297 -0.53 -24.66 0.86
N PHE A 298 0.65 -24.47 1.48
CA PHE A 298 1.92 -24.93 0.92
C PHE A 298 2.29 -26.34 1.33
N PRO A 299 3.14 -27.04 0.52
CA PRO A 299 3.74 -28.30 0.95
C PRO A 299 4.60 -28.12 2.19
N LEU A 300 4.65 -29.15 3.03
CA LEU A 300 5.43 -29.11 4.27
C LEU A 300 6.92 -28.84 4.03
N GLU A 301 7.44 -29.32 2.90
CA GLU A 301 8.81 -29.07 2.44
C GLU A 301 9.10 -27.57 2.29
N VAL A 302 8.18 -26.79 1.71
CA VAL A 302 8.33 -25.34 1.57
C VAL A 302 8.28 -24.65 2.93
N VAL A 303 7.32 -25.06 3.77
CA VAL A 303 7.13 -24.47 5.11
C VAL A 303 8.32 -24.74 6.04
N SER A 304 9.03 -25.85 5.85
CA SER A 304 10.24 -26.18 6.64
C SER A 304 11.48 -25.35 6.24
N HIS A 305 11.45 -24.62 5.09
CA HIS A 305 12.59 -23.86 4.57
C HIS A 305 12.27 -22.37 4.38
N LEU A 306 11.41 -21.80 5.25
CA LEU A 306 11.04 -20.37 5.19
C LEU A 306 12.26 -19.46 5.42
N SER A 307 12.31 -18.35 4.68
CA SER A 307 13.36 -17.32 4.81
C SER A 307 12.75 -15.95 5.08
N PRO A 308 12.37 -15.62 6.32
CA PRO A 308 11.68 -14.39 6.68
C PRO A 308 12.47 -13.11 6.38
N ALA A 309 11.84 -12.12 5.77
CA ALA A 309 12.41 -10.81 5.50
C ALA A 309 12.36 -9.92 6.76
N ALA A 310 13.39 -10.02 7.61
CA ALA A 310 13.43 -9.32 8.90
C ALA A 310 13.24 -7.79 8.79
N ASP A 311 13.84 -7.16 7.79
CA ASP A 311 13.75 -5.71 7.57
C ASP A 311 12.34 -5.23 7.12
N LEU A 312 11.45 -6.16 6.76
CA LEU A 312 10.06 -5.90 6.40
C LEU A 312 9.07 -6.19 7.54
N GLN A 313 9.50 -6.76 8.64
CA GLN A 313 8.57 -7.18 9.70
C GLN A 313 7.88 -5.99 10.39
N GLY A 314 8.56 -4.87 10.59
CA GLY A 314 8.01 -3.74 11.33
C GLY A 314 7.86 -4.01 12.84
N ALA A 315 7.89 -2.96 13.66
CA ALA A 315 7.71 -3.11 15.09
C ALA A 315 6.25 -3.42 15.44
N GLY A 316 6.00 -4.51 16.17
CA GLY A 316 4.73 -4.76 16.87
C GLY A 316 3.59 -5.38 16.05
N LEU A 317 3.79 -5.73 14.78
CA LEU A 317 2.71 -6.31 13.95
C LEU A 317 2.40 -7.79 14.26
N TRP A 318 3.39 -8.51 14.78
CA TRP A 318 3.33 -9.97 15.00
C TRP A 318 3.42 -10.38 16.47
N GLY A 319 3.43 -9.43 17.41
CA GLY A 319 3.82 -9.70 18.79
C GLY A 319 5.30 -10.07 18.89
N GLU A 320 5.69 -10.85 19.89
CA GLU A 320 7.09 -11.20 20.14
C GLU A 320 7.66 -12.25 19.16
N ARG A 321 6.81 -12.89 18.33
CA ARG A 321 7.23 -13.93 17.36
C ARG A 321 6.57 -13.75 16.01
N PRO A 322 7.32 -13.80 14.89
CA PRO A 322 6.73 -13.84 13.55
C PRO A 322 5.97 -15.17 13.35
N PRO A 323 4.91 -15.20 12.51
CA PRO A 323 4.24 -16.43 12.12
C PRO A 323 5.21 -17.36 11.39
N GLY A 324 4.94 -18.65 11.45
CA GLY A 324 5.75 -19.68 10.78
C GLY A 324 6.97 -20.20 11.57
N VAL A 325 7.26 -19.69 12.77
CA VAL A 325 8.22 -20.33 13.66
C VAL A 325 7.48 -21.45 14.39
N LEU A 326 7.46 -22.63 13.77
CA LEU A 326 7.11 -23.86 14.48
C LEU A 326 8.14 -24.03 15.59
N VAL A 327 7.68 -23.98 16.84
CA VAL A 327 8.49 -24.43 17.98
C VAL A 327 8.57 -25.94 17.88
N PRO A 328 9.75 -26.54 17.97
CA PRO A 328 9.90 -28.00 17.99
C PRO A 328 9.18 -28.63 19.16
#